data_1e429957a7d48765c55a7be2276e2c03
#
_entry.id   1e429957a7d48765c55a7be2276e2c03
#
_cell.length_a   1.000
_cell.length_b   1.000
_cell.length_c   1.000
_cell.angle_alpha   90.00
_cell.angle_beta   90.00
_cell.angle_gamma   90.00
#
_symmetry.space_group_name_H-M   'P 1'
#
loop_
_entity.id
_entity.type
_entity.pdbx_description
1 polymer ?
#
loop_
_entity_poly.entity_id
_entity_poly.type
_entity_poly.pdbx_seq_one_letter_code
_entity_poly.pdbx_strand_id
1 'polypeptide(L)'
;MDNGQPEAIDRAVLKELRSLQGEGETDLIAELFETFRGDAPTLIAAMRTAATHGNAEQLKQAAHSLKGSSASLGANPLSALCAEVEKMGRAGSMTGAAEKVDQIEQEYARAIKVLESESKNQS
;
A
#
# COMPACT_ATOMS: atom_id res chain seq x y z
N MET A 1 -17.83 7.67 -10.09
CA MET A 1 -18.57 6.65 -9.36
C MET A 1 -17.68 5.50 -8.97
N ASP A 2 -17.85 4.98 -7.80
CA ASP A 2 -16.90 4.03 -7.28
C ASP A 2 -17.23 2.56 -7.57
N ASN A 3 -18.31 2.28 -8.28
CA ASN A 3 -18.70 0.91 -8.63
C ASN A 3 -18.83 -0.02 -7.41
N GLY A 4 -19.09 0.55 -6.24
CA GLY A 4 -19.19 -0.21 -5.02
C GLY A 4 -17.88 -0.56 -4.36
N GLN A 5 -16.75 -0.17 -4.94
CA GLN A 5 -15.44 -0.41 -4.33
C GLN A 5 -15.10 0.71 -3.35
N PRO A 6 -14.43 0.39 -2.24
CA PRO A 6 -13.91 1.44 -1.36
C PRO A 6 -12.95 2.36 -2.10
N GLU A 7 -12.84 3.58 -1.65
CA GLU A 7 -11.85 4.50 -2.22
C GLU A 7 -10.44 3.97 -1.97
N ALA A 8 -9.56 4.15 -2.96
CA ALA A 8 -8.19 3.68 -2.85
C ALA A 8 -7.44 4.37 -1.71
N ILE A 9 -7.76 5.63 -1.45
CA ILE A 9 -7.12 6.44 -0.40
C ILE A 9 -8.22 7.04 0.48
N ASP A 10 -8.05 6.93 1.79
CA ASP A 10 -8.93 7.59 2.76
C ASP A 10 -8.49 9.04 2.89
N ARG A 11 -9.27 9.95 2.33
CA ARG A 11 -8.92 11.37 2.29
C ARG A 11 -8.87 12.01 3.67
N ALA A 12 -9.54 11.41 4.65
CA ALA A 12 -9.45 11.89 6.04
C ALA A 12 -8.03 11.75 6.57
N VAL A 13 -7.33 10.67 6.18
CA VAL A 13 -5.93 10.47 6.55
C VAL A 13 -5.05 11.56 5.94
N LEU A 14 -5.28 11.88 4.66
CA LEU A 14 -4.51 12.95 3.99
C LEU A 14 -4.76 14.30 4.64
N LYS A 15 -6.01 14.57 5.00
CA LYS A 15 -6.36 15.82 5.67
C LYS A 15 -5.64 15.93 7.01
N GLU A 16 -5.58 14.82 7.75
CA GLU A 16 -4.88 14.77 9.02
C GLU A 16 -3.39 15.03 8.85
N LEU A 17 -2.78 14.41 7.84
CA LEU A 17 -1.37 14.62 7.54
C LEU A 17 -1.09 16.09 7.19
N ARG A 18 -1.98 16.71 6.43
CA ARG A 18 -1.83 18.13 6.10
C ARG A 18 -1.91 19.01 7.33
N SER A 19 -2.75 18.64 8.30
CA SER A 19 -2.91 19.43 9.52
C SER A 19 -1.70 19.33 10.43
N LEU A 20 -0.89 18.28 10.28
CA LEU A 20 0.31 18.07 11.09
C LEU A 20 1.52 18.83 10.58
N GLN A 21 1.53 19.20 9.30
CA GLN A 21 2.68 19.93 8.77
C GLN A 21 2.53 21.42 9.06
N GLY A 22 3.63 22.03 9.42
CA GLY A 22 3.66 23.45 9.73
C GLY A 22 3.76 24.28 8.48
N GLU A 23 3.42 25.57 8.65
CA GLU A 23 3.54 26.53 7.58
C GLU A 23 5.01 26.71 7.19
N GLY A 24 5.30 26.59 5.91
CA GLY A 24 6.67 26.71 5.41
C GLY A 24 7.49 25.45 5.50
N GLU A 25 6.91 24.36 5.97
CA GLU A 25 7.60 23.08 6.05
C GLU A 25 7.41 22.27 4.78
N THR A 26 8.25 21.22 4.62
CA THR A 26 8.16 20.30 3.51
C THR A 26 6.79 19.63 3.50
N ASP A 27 6.26 19.38 2.31
CA ASP A 27 5.00 18.69 2.13
C ASP A 27 5.12 17.25 2.64
N LEU A 28 4.52 16.98 3.77
CA LEU A 28 4.59 15.66 4.41
C LEU A 28 4.00 14.58 3.51
N ILE A 29 2.89 14.86 2.83
CA ILE A 29 2.27 13.90 1.93
C ILE A 29 3.21 13.56 0.79
N ALA A 30 3.87 14.58 0.22
CA ALA A 30 4.81 14.35 -0.88
C ALA A 30 5.99 13.48 -0.43
N GLU A 31 6.50 13.70 0.76
CA GLU A 31 7.61 12.89 1.29
C GLU A 31 7.20 11.45 1.49
N LEU A 32 6.04 11.23 2.10
CA LEU A 32 5.53 9.87 2.34
C LEU A 32 5.22 9.18 1.02
N PHE A 33 4.67 9.91 0.06
CA PHE A 33 4.37 9.38 -1.26
C PHE A 33 5.64 8.93 -1.98
N GLU A 34 6.69 9.76 -1.94
CA GLU A 34 7.96 9.41 -2.59
C GLU A 34 8.55 8.13 -1.99
N THR A 35 8.54 8.01 -0.66
CA THR A 35 9.02 6.82 0.02
C THR A 35 8.20 5.60 -0.37
N PHE A 36 6.88 5.75 -0.36
CA PHE A 36 5.96 4.67 -0.71
C PHE A 36 6.18 4.21 -2.15
N ARG A 37 6.31 5.16 -3.07
CA ARG A 37 6.52 4.86 -4.49
C ARG A 37 7.86 4.16 -4.74
N GLY A 38 8.86 4.47 -3.92
CA GLY A 38 10.15 3.82 -4.01
C GLY A 38 10.17 2.42 -3.43
N ASP A 39 9.49 2.23 -2.30
CA ASP A 39 9.55 0.96 -1.55
C ASP A 39 8.52 -0.07 -2.00
N ALA A 40 7.32 0.37 -2.35
CA ALA A 40 6.22 -0.56 -2.62
C ALA A 40 6.50 -1.51 -3.78
N PRO A 41 7.05 -1.06 -4.92
CA PRO A 41 7.32 -2.00 -6.00
C PRO A 41 8.29 -3.11 -5.60
N THR A 42 9.30 -2.77 -4.78
CA THR A 42 10.26 -3.76 -4.28
C THR A 42 9.57 -4.77 -3.37
N LEU A 43 8.67 -4.30 -2.50
CA LEU A 43 7.94 -5.18 -1.60
C LEU A 43 6.97 -6.08 -2.37
N ILE A 44 6.31 -5.54 -3.38
CA ILE A 44 5.39 -6.33 -4.22
C ILE A 44 6.18 -7.39 -4.99
N ALA A 45 7.35 -7.03 -5.53
CA ALA A 45 8.21 -7.99 -6.22
C ALA A 45 8.65 -9.10 -5.28
N ALA A 46 8.98 -8.76 -4.02
CA ALA A 46 9.36 -9.76 -3.01
C ALA A 46 8.19 -10.70 -2.71
N MET A 47 6.97 -10.18 -2.63
CA MET A 47 5.79 -11.01 -2.43
C MET A 47 5.57 -11.95 -3.61
N ARG A 48 5.77 -11.47 -4.83
CA ARG A 48 5.63 -12.29 -6.04
C ARG A 48 6.65 -13.41 -6.06
N THR A 49 7.91 -13.09 -5.74
CA THR A 49 8.96 -14.10 -5.65
C THR A 49 8.63 -15.15 -4.59
N ALA A 50 8.17 -14.68 -3.42
CA ALA A 50 7.80 -15.59 -2.34
C ALA A 50 6.66 -16.52 -2.73
N ALA A 51 5.65 -15.97 -3.43
CA ALA A 51 4.52 -16.77 -3.89
C ALA A 51 4.98 -17.84 -4.89
N THR A 52 5.89 -17.47 -5.78
CA THR A 52 6.43 -18.40 -6.79
C THR A 52 7.22 -19.53 -6.16
N HIS A 53 7.99 -19.23 -5.12
CA HIS A 53 8.90 -20.20 -4.52
C HIS A 53 8.34 -20.86 -3.24
N GLY A 54 7.12 -20.54 -2.86
CA GLY A 54 6.50 -21.09 -1.66
C GLY A 54 7.17 -20.65 -0.37
N ASN A 55 7.76 -19.48 -0.34
CA ASN A 55 8.46 -18.96 0.83
C ASN A 55 7.50 -18.15 1.71
N ALA A 56 6.86 -18.83 2.65
CA ALA A 56 5.84 -18.23 3.50
C ALA A 56 6.40 -17.12 4.39
N GLU A 57 7.61 -17.27 4.88
CA GLU A 57 8.23 -16.27 5.76
C GLU A 57 8.52 -14.97 5.01
N GLN A 58 9.07 -15.06 3.81
CA GLN A 58 9.33 -13.89 2.98
C GLN A 58 8.01 -13.20 2.62
N LEU A 59 6.99 -13.99 2.29
CA LEU A 59 5.67 -13.46 1.95
C LEU A 59 5.11 -12.64 3.12
N LYS A 60 5.19 -13.20 4.32
CA LYS A 60 4.71 -12.54 5.53
C LYS A 60 5.44 -11.23 5.78
N GLN A 61 6.76 -11.24 5.69
CA GLN A 61 7.56 -10.04 5.98
C GLN A 61 7.30 -8.91 5.00
N ALA A 62 7.25 -9.22 3.71
CA ALA A 62 7.01 -8.21 2.69
C ALA A 62 5.60 -7.63 2.83
N ALA A 63 4.61 -8.48 3.09
CA ALA A 63 3.24 -8.03 3.27
C ALA A 63 3.10 -7.14 4.51
N HIS A 64 3.77 -7.50 5.59
CA HIS A 64 3.75 -6.70 6.83
C HIS A 64 4.28 -5.29 6.58
N SER A 65 5.39 -5.19 5.87
CA SER A 65 6.00 -3.89 5.58
C SER A 65 5.09 -3.02 4.72
N LEU A 66 4.51 -3.60 3.67
CA LEU A 66 3.63 -2.83 2.78
C LEU A 66 2.31 -2.48 3.47
N LYS A 67 1.83 -3.33 4.35
CA LYS A 67 0.63 -3.04 5.14
C LYS A 67 0.81 -1.74 5.92
N GLY A 68 1.93 -1.60 6.62
CA GLY A 68 2.21 -0.42 7.42
C GLY A 68 2.34 0.85 6.60
N SER A 69 3.11 0.80 5.53
CA SER A 69 3.31 2.00 4.70
C SER A 69 2.04 2.40 3.97
N SER A 70 1.22 1.44 3.57
CA SER A 70 -0.07 1.72 2.93
C SER A 70 -1.02 2.42 3.91
N ALA A 71 -1.10 1.90 5.13
CA ALA A 71 -1.97 2.47 6.15
C ALA A 71 -1.58 3.91 6.47
N SER A 72 -0.28 4.20 6.50
CA SER A 72 0.22 5.55 6.80
C SER A 72 -0.30 6.61 5.84
N LEU A 73 -0.58 6.22 4.61
CA LEU A 73 -1.08 7.12 3.58
C LEU A 73 -2.58 6.99 3.35
N GLY A 74 -3.26 6.19 4.17
CA GLY A 74 -4.69 5.98 4.02
C GLY A 74 -5.07 5.05 2.88
N ALA A 75 -4.11 4.27 2.35
CA ALA A 75 -4.40 3.29 1.31
C ALA A 75 -4.99 2.03 1.95
N ASN A 76 -6.19 2.18 2.51
CA ASN A 76 -6.80 1.16 3.35
C ASN A 76 -7.14 -0.14 2.62
N PRO A 77 -7.70 -0.12 1.40
CA PRO A 77 -7.91 -1.38 0.69
C PRO A 77 -6.62 -2.13 0.42
N LEU A 78 -5.55 -1.42 0.07
CA LEU A 78 -4.25 -2.03 -0.16
C LEU A 78 -3.72 -2.63 1.15
N SER A 79 -3.82 -1.87 2.24
CA SER A 79 -3.39 -2.35 3.56
C SER A 79 -4.15 -3.60 3.97
N ALA A 80 -5.46 -3.65 3.70
CA ALA A 80 -6.29 -4.82 4.02
C ALA A 80 -5.86 -6.06 3.24
N LEU A 81 -5.54 -5.90 1.95
CA LEU A 81 -5.04 -7.01 1.15
C LEU A 81 -3.70 -7.52 1.68
N CYS A 82 -2.84 -6.59 2.08
CA CYS A 82 -1.55 -6.96 2.66
C CYS A 82 -1.73 -7.72 3.98
N ALA A 83 -2.72 -7.32 4.79
CA ALA A 83 -3.02 -8.02 6.03
C ALA A 83 -3.45 -9.47 5.75
N GLU A 84 -4.24 -9.69 4.69
CA GLU A 84 -4.65 -11.04 4.30
C GLU A 84 -3.45 -11.88 3.89
N VAL A 85 -2.54 -11.29 3.10
CA VAL A 85 -1.33 -12.00 2.64
C VAL A 85 -0.39 -12.28 3.81
N GLU A 86 -0.26 -11.34 4.74
CA GLU A 86 0.53 -11.56 5.95
C GLU A 86 0.00 -12.74 6.74
N LYS A 87 -1.32 -12.84 6.86
CA LYS A 87 -1.98 -13.94 7.56
C LYS A 87 -1.70 -15.28 6.86
N MET A 88 -1.77 -15.29 5.53
CA MET A 88 -1.43 -16.48 4.74
C MET A 88 0.00 -16.92 5.01
N GLY A 89 0.94 -15.99 4.99
CA GLY A 89 2.34 -16.29 5.26
C GLY A 89 2.55 -16.82 6.66
N ARG A 90 1.87 -16.24 7.64
CA ARG A 90 1.97 -16.69 9.03
C ARG A 90 1.44 -18.11 9.20
N ALA A 91 0.39 -18.46 8.48
CA ALA A 91 -0.20 -19.80 8.53
C ALA A 91 0.56 -20.80 7.65
N GLY A 92 1.50 -20.34 6.85
CA GLY A 92 2.20 -21.21 5.90
C GLY A 92 1.33 -21.64 4.73
N SER A 93 0.21 -20.94 4.51
CA SER A 93 -0.73 -21.30 3.44
C SER A 93 -0.45 -20.46 2.21
N MET A 94 0.03 -21.11 1.15
CA MET A 94 0.41 -20.42 -0.08
C MET A 94 -0.66 -20.48 -1.16
N THR A 95 -1.77 -21.19 -0.90
CA THR A 95 -2.85 -21.34 -1.86
C THR A 95 -3.49 -19.97 -2.12
N GLY A 96 -3.52 -19.55 -3.37
CA GLY A 96 -4.11 -18.27 -3.74
C GLY A 96 -3.20 -17.06 -3.53
N ALA A 97 -1.95 -17.28 -3.13
CA ALA A 97 -1.03 -16.17 -2.88
C ALA A 97 -0.77 -15.35 -4.15
N ALA A 98 -0.57 -16.00 -5.28
CA ALA A 98 -0.30 -15.29 -6.54
C ALA A 98 -1.47 -14.38 -6.93
N GLU A 99 -2.70 -14.87 -6.77
CA GLU A 99 -3.90 -14.08 -7.07
C GLU A 99 -4.01 -12.86 -6.14
N LYS A 100 -3.65 -13.04 -4.88
CA LYS A 100 -3.64 -11.92 -3.93
C LYS A 100 -2.59 -10.88 -4.31
N VAL A 101 -1.42 -11.31 -4.75
CA VAL A 101 -0.39 -10.37 -5.21
C VAL A 101 -0.88 -9.59 -6.43
N ASP A 102 -1.61 -10.25 -7.34
CA ASP A 102 -2.23 -9.55 -8.48
C ASP A 102 -3.17 -8.46 -8.00
N GLN A 103 -4.01 -8.76 -6.99
CA GLN A 103 -4.94 -7.78 -6.44
C GLN A 103 -4.18 -6.64 -5.77
N ILE A 104 -3.09 -6.95 -5.07
CA ILE A 104 -2.24 -5.93 -4.45
C ILE A 104 -1.67 -4.98 -5.50
N GLU A 105 -1.19 -5.53 -6.62
CA GLU A 105 -0.67 -4.69 -7.71
C GLU A 105 -1.73 -3.75 -8.26
N GLN A 106 -2.95 -4.24 -8.44
CA GLN A 106 -4.05 -3.43 -8.94
C GLN A 106 -4.42 -2.33 -7.95
N GLU A 107 -4.50 -2.67 -6.66
CA GLU A 107 -4.82 -1.68 -5.64
C GLU A 107 -3.73 -0.64 -5.47
N TYR A 108 -2.47 -1.07 -5.58
CA TYR A 108 -1.35 -0.15 -5.56
C TYR A 108 -1.47 0.88 -6.69
N ALA A 109 -1.80 0.41 -7.90
CA ALA A 109 -1.95 1.30 -9.05
C ALA A 109 -3.07 2.32 -8.81
N ARG A 110 -4.20 1.89 -8.22
CA ARG A 110 -5.29 2.79 -7.87
C ARG A 110 -4.85 3.84 -6.86
N ALA A 111 -4.12 3.40 -5.82
CA ALA A 111 -3.64 4.29 -4.78
C ALA A 111 -2.66 5.33 -5.33
N ILE A 112 -1.75 4.89 -6.19
CA ILE A 112 -0.76 5.79 -6.81
C ILE A 112 -1.44 6.90 -7.61
N LYS A 113 -2.48 6.56 -8.36
CA LYS A 113 -3.22 7.55 -9.15
C LYS A 113 -3.80 8.65 -8.27
N VAL A 114 -4.41 8.25 -7.16
CA VAL A 114 -5.00 9.23 -6.24
C VAL A 114 -3.91 10.07 -5.58
N LEU A 115 -2.82 9.44 -5.14
CA LEU A 115 -1.74 10.16 -4.48
C LEU A 115 -1.04 11.13 -5.42
N GLU A 116 -0.88 10.77 -6.69
CA GLU A 116 -0.31 11.69 -7.68
C GLU A 116 -1.19 12.91 -7.85
N SER A 117 -2.50 12.71 -7.91
CA SER A 117 -3.45 13.81 -8.04
C SER A 117 -3.40 14.72 -6.81
N GLU A 118 -3.34 14.14 -5.62
CA GLU A 118 -3.30 14.91 -4.37
C GLU A 118 -1.98 15.67 -4.23
N SER A 119 -0.89 15.06 -4.65
CA SER A 119 0.42 15.69 -4.60
C SER A 119 0.48 16.91 -5.52
N LYS A 120 -0.08 16.79 -6.73
CA LYS A 120 -0.14 17.92 -7.67
C LYS A 120 -1.00 19.06 -7.15
N ASN A 121 -2.04 18.73 -6.41
CA ASN A 121 -2.94 19.75 -5.86
C ASN A 121 -2.31 20.53 -4.71
N GLN A 122 -1.14 20.11 -4.27
CA GLN A 122 -0.39 20.80 -3.21
C GLN A 122 0.42 21.99 -3.71
N SER A 123 0.70 22.03 -4.99
CA SER A 123 1.54 23.09 -5.56
C SER A 123 0.81 24.40 -5.78
#